data_6c05378d0884645e1179ec8f0e9e8814
#
_entry.id   6c05378d0884645e1179ec8f0e9e8814
#
_cell.length_a   1.000
_cell.length_b   1.000
_cell.length_c   1.000
_cell.angle_alpha   90.00
_cell.angle_beta   90.00
_cell.angle_gamma   90.00
#
_symmetry.space_group_name_H-M   'P 1'
#
loop_
_entity.id
_entity.type
_entity.pdbx_description
1 polymer ?
#
loop_
_entity_poly.entity_id
_entity_poly.type
_entity_poly.pdbx_seq_one_letter_code
_entity_poly.pdbx_strand_id
1 'polypeptide(L)'
;MRKILEKKEVIVNSEMEGMRLDRYLRKNFKEEPLSRIFGAIRSGDIKINGKKSKENYRLLLNDKIIIRNLSSGNIEKTEKSVNTAKAKNLKILESDLEKYKKMVIFENDDFFIVNKKENIPMHKGTGHKYGLAEVFKEIYKSENINFANRLDFETSGLVIGCKTLKFLRYISQKIRDNEVHKKYFAIVHNRKITEHPEFKEKNLNLKDFKIKNYLTTMENKVVVSEKPILGESKKSITYFKQVNLDKLKNSKKILKLLEKNNKNILFLDIELITGRKHQIRAQLAHEGLFIVGDKKYGIKDGSNRFFLCCYSLSFDNYNFSIIDKAFF
;
A
#
# COMPACT_ATOMS: atom_id res chain seq x y z
N MET A 1 -26.39 -14.57 37.98
CA MET A 1 -27.19 -14.80 36.77
C MET A 1 -26.33 -14.62 35.53
N ARG A 2 -26.00 -15.67 34.77
CA ARG A 2 -25.33 -15.57 33.48
C ARG A 2 -26.34 -15.00 32.47
N LYS A 3 -26.07 -13.79 31.95
CA LYS A 3 -26.80 -13.24 30.79
C LYS A 3 -26.71 -14.25 29.66
N ILE A 4 -27.82 -14.83 29.26
CA ILE A 4 -27.93 -15.63 28.04
C ILE A 4 -27.75 -14.65 26.89
N LEU A 5 -26.54 -14.60 26.35
CA LEU A 5 -26.24 -13.80 25.16
C LEU A 5 -26.82 -14.53 23.95
N GLU A 6 -27.59 -13.82 23.14
CA GLU A 6 -28.32 -14.34 21.99
C GLU A 6 -27.39 -15.05 21.00
N LYS A 7 -27.86 -16.20 20.53
CA LYS A 7 -27.25 -16.92 19.41
C LYS A 7 -27.63 -16.20 18.10
N LYS A 8 -26.66 -15.64 17.39
CA LYS A 8 -26.88 -15.05 16.07
C LYS A 8 -26.40 -16.01 15.00
N GLU A 9 -27.20 -16.20 13.96
CA GLU A 9 -26.84 -17.00 12.79
C GLU A 9 -26.84 -16.08 11.55
N VAL A 10 -25.82 -16.21 10.70
CA VAL A 10 -25.66 -15.43 9.49
C VAL A 10 -25.28 -16.36 8.35
N ILE A 11 -25.99 -16.27 7.24
CA ILE A 11 -25.65 -16.96 5.99
C ILE A 11 -24.75 -16.05 5.16
N VAL A 12 -23.63 -16.57 4.71
CA VAL A 12 -22.67 -15.83 3.87
C VAL A 12 -23.28 -15.63 2.48
N ASN A 13 -23.44 -14.39 2.08
CA ASN A 13 -23.87 -13.98 0.74
C ASN A 13 -22.65 -13.66 -0.15
N SER A 14 -22.90 -13.28 -1.40
CA SER A 14 -21.86 -12.95 -2.38
C SER A 14 -20.96 -11.78 -1.98
N GLU A 15 -21.45 -10.85 -1.16
CA GLU A 15 -20.64 -9.71 -0.66
C GLU A 15 -19.63 -10.14 0.41
N MET A 16 -19.99 -11.17 1.18
CA MET A 16 -19.17 -11.69 2.28
C MET A 16 -18.19 -12.78 1.81
N GLU A 17 -18.45 -13.41 0.66
CA GLU A 17 -17.64 -14.50 0.13
C GLU A 17 -16.16 -14.11 -0.01
N GLY A 18 -15.24 -14.99 0.40
CA GLY A 18 -13.80 -14.77 0.39
C GLY A 18 -13.28 -13.80 1.47
N MET A 19 -14.15 -13.17 2.26
CA MET A 19 -13.75 -12.36 3.40
C MET A 19 -13.20 -13.26 4.52
N ARG A 20 -12.14 -12.81 5.21
CA ARG A 20 -11.65 -13.53 6.39
C ARG A 20 -12.65 -13.40 7.54
N LEU A 21 -12.82 -14.47 8.30
CA LEU A 21 -13.74 -14.53 9.44
C LEU A 21 -13.47 -13.44 10.48
N ASP A 22 -12.19 -13.22 10.85
CA ASP A 22 -11.80 -12.15 11.78
C ASP A 22 -12.18 -10.76 11.26
N ARG A 23 -12.01 -10.51 9.96
CA ARG A 23 -12.39 -9.24 9.33
C ARG A 23 -13.90 -9.03 9.31
N TYR A 24 -14.67 -10.09 9.03
CA TYR A 24 -16.12 -10.06 9.07
C TYR A 24 -16.61 -9.70 10.49
N LEU A 25 -16.07 -10.36 11.49
CA LEU A 25 -16.47 -10.13 12.89
C LEU A 25 -16.10 -8.70 13.35
N ARG A 26 -14.93 -8.23 13.04
CA ARG A 26 -14.50 -6.84 13.36
C ARG A 26 -15.38 -5.78 12.71
N LYS A 27 -15.88 -6.04 11.50
CA LYS A 27 -16.78 -5.11 10.79
C LYS A 27 -18.14 -5.02 11.48
N ASN A 28 -18.64 -6.15 12.01
CA ASN A 28 -20.00 -6.26 12.55
C ASN A 28 -20.07 -6.10 14.08
N PHE A 29 -18.94 -6.26 14.78
CA PHE A 29 -18.82 -6.13 16.25
C PHE A 29 -17.74 -5.12 16.59
N LYS A 30 -17.95 -3.87 16.15
CA LYS A 30 -16.95 -2.77 16.27
C LYS A 30 -16.62 -2.40 17.71
N GLU A 31 -17.54 -2.64 18.64
CA GLU A 31 -17.41 -2.32 20.06
C GLU A 31 -16.63 -3.38 20.85
N GLU A 32 -16.50 -4.59 20.26
CA GLU A 32 -15.78 -5.68 20.91
C GLU A 32 -14.27 -5.55 20.69
N PRO A 33 -13.45 -5.64 21.74
CA PRO A 33 -12.00 -5.62 21.60
C PRO A 33 -11.51 -6.85 20.82
N LEU A 34 -10.43 -6.67 20.06
CA LEU A 34 -9.86 -7.73 19.22
C LEU A 34 -9.54 -9.01 19.98
N SER A 35 -9.03 -8.87 21.20
CA SER A 35 -8.73 -10.01 22.09
C SER A 35 -9.95 -10.87 22.36
N ARG A 36 -11.12 -10.24 22.52
CA ARG A 36 -12.39 -10.94 22.74
C ARG A 36 -12.90 -11.64 21.47
N ILE A 37 -12.81 -10.98 20.30
CA ILE A 37 -13.15 -11.60 19.02
C ILE A 37 -12.30 -12.85 18.77
N PHE A 38 -10.97 -12.75 18.93
CA PHE A 38 -10.08 -13.89 18.78
C PHE A 38 -10.30 -14.96 19.88
N GLY A 39 -10.63 -14.55 21.10
CA GLY A 39 -11.02 -15.44 22.18
C GLY A 39 -12.26 -16.27 21.81
N ALA A 40 -13.30 -15.63 21.28
CA ALA A 40 -14.56 -16.27 20.87
C ALA A 40 -14.37 -17.27 19.70
N ILE A 41 -13.46 -16.98 18.79
CA ILE A 41 -13.12 -17.92 17.71
C ILE A 41 -12.41 -19.15 18.30
N ARG A 42 -11.44 -18.96 19.17
CA ARG A 42 -10.66 -20.07 19.79
C ARG A 42 -11.50 -20.92 20.73
N SER A 43 -12.37 -20.31 21.54
CA SER A 43 -13.29 -21.05 22.43
C SER A 43 -14.32 -21.88 21.66
N GLY A 44 -14.64 -21.48 20.41
CA GLY A 44 -15.70 -22.09 19.60
C GLY A 44 -17.08 -21.47 19.86
N ASP A 45 -17.13 -20.27 20.42
CA ASP A 45 -18.32 -19.43 20.45
C ASP A 45 -18.70 -18.95 19.04
N ILE A 46 -17.70 -18.89 18.16
CA ILE A 46 -17.88 -18.68 16.72
C ILE A 46 -17.64 -20.00 15.99
N LYS A 47 -18.62 -20.42 15.18
CA LYS A 47 -18.54 -21.65 14.38
C LYS A 47 -18.95 -21.38 12.94
N ILE A 48 -18.32 -22.07 12.00
CA ILE A 48 -18.72 -22.11 10.60
C ILE A 48 -19.30 -23.50 10.31
N ASN A 49 -20.51 -23.55 9.80
CA ASN A 49 -21.24 -24.81 9.53
C ASN A 49 -21.21 -25.77 10.72
N GLY A 50 -21.35 -25.22 11.93
CA GLY A 50 -21.35 -25.99 13.18
C GLY A 50 -19.96 -26.42 13.70
N LYS A 51 -18.88 -26.19 12.96
CA LYS A 51 -17.49 -26.58 13.32
C LYS A 51 -16.66 -25.38 13.78
N LYS A 52 -15.67 -25.62 14.67
CA LYS A 52 -14.66 -24.59 15.00
C LYS A 52 -13.87 -24.21 13.76
N SER A 53 -13.50 -22.94 13.66
CA SER A 53 -12.75 -22.41 12.54
C SER A 53 -11.56 -21.59 13.04
N LYS A 54 -10.62 -21.27 12.14
CA LYS A 54 -9.48 -20.36 12.39
C LYS A 54 -9.90 -18.93 12.07
N GLU A 55 -9.22 -17.95 12.68
CA GLU A 55 -9.49 -16.54 12.46
C GLU A 55 -9.27 -16.11 11.00
N ASN A 56 -8.35 -16.76 10.30
CA ASN A 56 -8.03 -16.48 8.89
C ASN A 56 -8.89 -17.28 7.89
N TYR A 57 -9.87 -18.05 8.37
CA TYR A 57 -10.81 -18.77 7.50
C TYR A 57 -11.47 -17.80 6.51
N ARG A 58 -11.51 -18.18 5.24
CA ARG A 58 -12.20 -17.42 4.20
C ARG A 58 -13.60 -17.96 4.02
N LEU A 59 -14.56 -17.08 4.28
CA LEU A 59 -15.99 -17.39 4.17
C LEU A 59 -16.32 -17.83 2.74
N LEU A 60 -17.02 -18.93 2.59
CA LEU A 60 -17.56 -19.43 1.33
C LEU A 60 -19.03 -19.05 1.20
N LEU A 61 -19.51 -18.91 -0.04
CA LEU A 61 -20.93 -18.67 -0.29
C LEU A 61 -21.78 -19.74 0.39
N ASN A 62 -22.86 -19.33 1.04
CA ASN A 62 -23.77 -20.18 1.83
C ASN A 62 -23.18 -20.75 3.14
N ASP A 63 -21.95 -20.40 3.54
CA ASP A 63 -21.47 -20.74 4.87
C ASP A 63 -22.42 -20.19 5.94
N LYS A 64 -22.70 -21.00 6.96
CA LYS A 64 -23.50 -20.62 8.13
C LYS A 64 -22.57 -20.22 9.29
N ILE A 65 -22.50 -18.93 9.59
CA ILE A 65 -21.75 -18.40 10.73
C ILE A 65 -22.67 -18.44 11.96
N ILE A 66 -22.26 -19.17 12.97
CA ILE A 66 -22.94 -19.19 14.28
C ILE A 66 -22.09 -18.36 15.24
N ILE A 67 -22.70 -17.33 15.83
CA ILE A 67 -22.03 -16.39 16.73
C ILE A 67 -22.73 -16.45 18.10
N ARG A 68 -21.93 -16.70 19.14
CA ARG A 68 -22.36 -16.70 20.54
C ARG A 68 -21.42 -15.78 21.34
N ASN A 69 -21.93 -15.24 22.44
CA ASN A 69 -21.15 -14.51 23.44
C ASN A 69 -20.40 -13.26 22.89
N LEU A 70 -20.83 -12.70 21.74
CA LEU A 70 -20.42 -11.38 21.27
C LEU A 70 -21.64 -10.45 21.27
N SER A 71 -21.49 -9.27 21.86
CA SER A 71 -22.56 -8.27 21.89
C SER A 71 -22.60 -7.54 20.55
N SER A 72 -23.67 -7.73 19.78
CA SER A 72 -24.01 -6.77 18.75
C SER A 72 -24.62 -5.56 19.48
N GLY A 73 -23.96 -4.42 19.47
CA GLY A 73 -24.56 -3.19 19.96
C GLY A 73 -25.91 -2.99 19.28
N ASN A 74 -27.00 -3.12 20.05
CA ASN A 74 -28.32 -2.78 19.58
C ASN A 74 -28.33 -1.29 19.25
N ILE A 75 -28.69 -0.98 18.01
CA ILE A 75 -29.14 0.37 17.64
C ILE A 75 -30.55 0.51 18.17
N GLU A 76 -30.71 0.63 19.48
CA GLU A 76 -31.85 1.29 20.09
C GLU A 76 -31.36 2.62 20.66
N LYS A 77 -31.98 3.68 20.14
CA LYS A 77 -31.77 5.05 20.55
C LYS A 77 -31.96 5.16 22.08
N THR A 78 -30.90 5.37 22.81
CA THR A 78 -30.95 6.04 24.10
C THR A 78 -29.97 7.20 24.05
N GLU A 79 -30.54 8.38 23.82
CA GLU A 79 -29.91 9.63 24.16
C GLU A 79 -29.67 9.65 25.66
N LYS A 80 -28.41 9.46 26.08
CA LYS A 80 -27.81 10.13 27.24
C LYS A 80 -26.38 9.63 27.49
N SER A 81 -25.47 10.58 27.35
CA SER A 81 -24.17 10.69 28.03
C SER A 81 -23.20 9.50 27.97
N VAL A 82 -22.34 9.47 26.96
CA VAL A 82 -20.93 9.17 27.13
C VAL A 82 -20.12 10.14 26.26
N ASN A 83 -19.31 10.96 26.90
CA ASN A 83 -18.25 11.74 26.24
C ASN A 83 -17.18 10.79 25.67
N THR A 84 -17.52 10.06 24.64
CA THR A 84 -16.55 9.44 23.74
C THR A 84 -16.31 10.46 22.64
N ALA A 85 -15.05 10.85 22.50
CA ALA A 85 -14.59 11.79 21.49
C ALA A 85 -15.31 11.46 20.17
N LYS A 86 -16.27 12.29 19.79
CA LYS A 86 -16.85 12.34 18.46
C LYS A 86 -15.69 12.29 17.49
N ALA A 87 -15.52 11.17 16.78
CA ALA A 87 -14.83 11.21 15.51
C ALA A 87 -15.58 12.28 14.70
N LYS A 88 -15.10 13.53 14.75
CA LYS A 88 -15.58 14.60 13.90
C LYS A 88 -15.53 14.00 12.49
N ASN A 89 -16.69 13.80 11.87
CA ASN A 89 -16.80 13.64 10.42
C ASN A 89 -16.13 14.89 9.84
N LEU A 90 -14.83 14.81 9.62
CA LEU A 90 -14.07 15.85 8.96
C LEU A 90 -14.62 15.89 7.54
N LYS A 91 -15.53 16.83 7.29
CA LYS A 91 -16.04 17.10 5.96
C LYS A 91 -14.83 17.45 5.08
N ILE A 92 -14.54 16.60 4.12
CA ILE A 92 -13.48 16.87 3.14
C ILE A 92 -13.98 18.04 2.30
N LEU A 93 -13.14 19.04 2.11
CA LEU A 93 -13.52 20.23 1.33
C LEU A 93 -13.77 19.85 -0.12
N GLU A 94 -14.76 20.45 -0.73
CA GLU A 94 -15.11 20.24 -2.15
C GLU A 94 -13.91 20.50 -3.07
N SER A 95 -13.12 21.53 -2.78
CA SER A 95 -11.88 21.84 -3.50
C SER A 95 -10.85 20.71 -3.45
N ASP A 96 -10.78 19.97 -2.32
CA ASP A 96 -9.91 18.81 -2.20
C ASP A 96 -10.47 17.63 -3.00
N LEU A 97 -11.79 17.37 -2.94
CA LEU A 97 -12.42 16.32 -3.74
C LEU A 97 -12.14 16.52 -5.23
N GLU A 98 -12.32 17.73 -5.75
CA GLU A 98 -12.03 18.07 -7.14
C GLU A 98 -10.54 17.91 -7.49
N LYS A 99 -9.64 18.31 -6.60
CA LYS A 99 -8.19 18.09 -6.76
C LYS A 99 -7.84 16.62 -6.90
N TYR A 100 -8.43 15.75 -6.07
CA TYR A 100 -8.18 14.32 -6.10
C TYR A 100 -8.84 13.65 -7.32
N LYS A 101 -10.04 14.08 -7.71
CA LYS A 101 -10.74 13.61 -8.90
C LYS A 101 -9.91 13.84 -10.17
N LYS A 102 -9.23 14.97 -10.28
CA LYS A 102 -8.30 15.28 -11.39
C LYS A 102 -7.09 14.36 -11.46
N MET A 103 -6.79 13.56 -10.43
CA MET A 103 -5.72 12.56 -10.47
C MET A 103 -6.15 11.26 -11.16
N VAL A 104 -7.44 11.05 -11.41
CA VAL A 104 -7.94 9.87 -12.14
C VAL A 104 -7.54 10.01 -13.61
N ILE A 105 -6.88 8.99 -14.14
CA ILE A 105 -6.42 8.94 -15.54
C ILE A 105 -7.19 7.91 -16.37
N PHE A 106 -7.87 6.99 -15.71
CA PHE A 106 -8.72 5.98 -16.32
C PHE A 106 -9.81 5.55 -15.33
N GLU A 107 -10.98 5.22 -15.85
CA GLU A 107 -12.10 4.73 -15.04
C GLU A 107 -13.04 3.88 -15.89
N ASN A 108 -13.57 2.79 -15.29
CA ASN A 108 -14.68 1.99 -15.79
C ASN A 108 -15.58 1.56 -14.60
N ASP A 109 -16.50 0.61 -14.82
CA ASP A 109 -17.44 0.16 -13.79
C ASP A 109 -16.76 -0.57 -12.62
N ASP A 110 -15.65 -1.28 -12.86
CA ASP A 110 -14.99 -2.12 -11.88
C ASP A 110 -13.85 -1.42 -11.15
N PHE A 111 -13.09 -0.56 -11.85
CA PHE A 111 -11.88 0.05 -11.30
C PHE A 111 -11.56 1.42 -11.90
N PHE A 112 -10.61 2.08 -11.30
CA PHE A 112 -10.02 3.33 -11.77
C PHE A 112 -8.52 3.38 -11.50
N ILE A 113 -7.79 4.16 -12.28
CA ILE A 113 -6.35 4.38 -12.10
C ILE A 113 -6.10 5.81 -11.69
N VAL A 114 -5.35 5.98 -10.61
CA VAL A 114 -5.00 7.29 -10.07
C VAL A 114 -3.51 7.54 -10.25
N ASN A 115 -3.15 8.72 -10.76
CA ASN A 115 -1.79 9.26 -10.69
C ASN A 115 -1.61 10.01 -9.35
N LYS A 116 -1.27 9.25 -8.29
CA LYS A 116 -1.06 9.79 -6.96
C LYS A 116 0.11 10.79 -6.96
N LYS A 117 -0.10 11.97 -6.44
CA LYS A 117 0.98 12.94 -6.22
C LYS A 117 1.81 12.56 -4.99
N GLU A 118 3.04 13.09 -4.92
CA GLU A 118 3.87 13.00 -3.72
C GLU A 118 3.18 13.61 -2.50
N ASN A 119 3.57 13.20 -1.30
CA ASN A 119 3.06 13.69 -0.03
C ASN A 119 1.54 13.48 0.20
N ILE A 120 1.00 12.45 -0.43
CA ILE A 120 -0.38 11.99 -0.20
C ILE A 120 -0.33 10.59 0.43
N PRO A 121 -0.86 10.39 1.65
CA PRO A 121 -0.93 9.08 2.26
C PRO A 121 -2.01 8.22 1.58
N MET A 122 -1.80 6.90 1.53
CA MET A 122 -2.80 5.97 1.00
C MET A 122 -4.03 5.86 1.90
N HIS A 123 -3.84 5.91 3.22
CA HIS A 123 -4.87 5.83 4.24
C HIS A 123 -4.65 6.88 5.31
N LYS A 124 -5.71 7.24 6.03
CA LYS A 124 -5.60 8.07 7.21
C LYS A 124 -4.59 7.46 8.19
N GLY A 125 -3.66 8.25 8.66
CA GLY A 125 -2.61 7.86 9.61
C GLY A 125 -2.26 9.00 10.54
N THR A 126 -1.27 8.77 11.40
CA THR A 126 -0.80 9.79 12.36
C THR A 126 -0.35 11.06 11.62
N GLY A 127 -0.95 12.19 11.96
CA GLY A 127 -0.62 13.49 11.36
C GLY A 127 -1.36 13.85 10.08
N HIS A 128 -2.19 12.95 9.53
CA HIS A 128 -2.98 13.23 8.33
C HIS A 128 -4.48 13.11 8.60
N LYS A 129 -5.24 14.13 8.19
CA LYS A 129 -6.70 14.16 8.38
C LYS A 129 -7.41 13.07 7.60
N TYR A 130 -6.96 12.79 6.38
CA TYR A 130 -7.46 11.75 5.46
C TYR A 130 -6.34 11.29 4.54
N GLY A 131 -6.52 10.13 3.92
CA GLY A 131 -5.66 9.61 2.85
C GLY A 131 -6.43 9.42 1.56
N LEU A 132 -5.77 8.87 0.56
CA LEU A 132 -6.35 8.63 -0.76
C LEU A 132 -7.64 7.80 -0.68
N ALA A 133 -7.64 6.74 0.14
CA ALA A 133 -8.78 5.84 0.26
C ALA A 133 -10.03 6.55 0.82
N GLU A 134 -9.87 7.37 1.86
CA GLU A 134 -10.99 8.10 2.47
C GLU A 134 -11.57 9.13 1.50
N VAL A 135 -10.70 9.84 0.75
CA VAL A 135 -11.14 10.83 -0.24
C VAL A 135 -11.91 10.18 -1.38
N PHE A 136 -11.42 9.05 -1.92
CA PHE A 136 -12.10 8.38 -3.02
C PHE A 136 -13.40 7.69 -2.58
N LYS A 137 -13.52 7.23 -1.34
CA LYS A 137 -14.81 6.80 -0.78
C LYS A 137 -15.83 7.94 -0.79
N GLU A 138 -15.41 9.15 -0.44
CA GLU A 138 -16.26 10.32 -0.47
C GLU A 138 -16.63 10.72 -1.91
N ILE A 139 -15.68 10.71 -2.86
CA ILE A 139 -15.92 11.01 -4.27
C ILE A 139 -16.96 10.06 -4.88
N TYR A 140 -16.82 8.76 -4.64
CA TYR A 140 -17.71 7.74 -5.19
C TYR A 140 -18.93 7.41 -4.33
N LYS A 141 -19.06 8.07 -3.15
CA LYS A 141 -20.13 7.80 -2.17
C LYS A 141 -20.27 6.31 -1.84
N SER A 142 -19.14 5.60 -1.72
CA SER A 142 -19.11 4.16 -1.54
C SER A 142 -18.00 3.70 -0.58
N GLU A 143 -18.39 2.95 0.45
CA GLU A 143 -17.47 2.30 1.38
C GLU A 143 -16.70 1.13 0.75
N ASN A 144 -17.13 0.63 -0.41
CA ASN A 144 -16.50 -0.47 -1.12
C ASN A 144 -15.21 -0.05 -1.86
N ILE A 145 -14.95 1.24 -1.97
CA ILE A 145 -13.72 1.74 -2.59
C ILE A 145 -12.50 1.27 -1.80
N ASN A 146 -11.60 0.62 -2.51
CA ASN A 146 -10.34 0.11 -1.98
C ASN A 146 -9.22 0.33 -3.00
N PHE A 147 -7.96 0.23 -2.55
CA PHE A 147 -6.80 0.26 -3.43
C PHE A 147 -6.10 -1.09 -3.41
N ALA A 148 -5.79 -1.65 -4.58
CA ALA A 148 -5.17 -2.96 -4.72
C ALA A 148 -3.67 -2.95 -4.44
N ASN A 149 -2.99 -1.86 -4.78
CA ASN A 149 -1.60 -1.61 -4.47
C ASN A 149 -1.44 -0.32 -3.65
N ARG A 150 -0.26 -0.15 -3.10
CA ARG A 150 0.08 1.04 -2.31
C ARG A 150 1.40 1.65 -2.77
N LEU A 151 1.50 2.94 -2.65
CA LEU A 151 2.76 3.69 -2.74
C LEU A 151 3.07 4.31 -1.37
N ASP A 152 4.34 4.56 -1.12
CA ASP A 152 4.76 5.28 0.08
C ASP A 152 4.26 6.73 0.03
N PHE A 153 4.28 7.43 1.15
CA PHE A 153 3.78 8.80 1.28
C PHE A 153 4.42 9.74 0.25
N GLU A 154 5.76 9.71 0.18
CA GLU A 154 6.53 10.57 -0.72
C GLU A 154 6.51 10.07 -2.18
N THR A 155 6.29 8.76 -2.41
CA THR A 155 6.30 8.17 -3.76
C THR A 155 5.08 8.62 -4.57
N SER A 156 5.32 9.09 -5.78
CA SER A 156 4.27 9.43 -6.75
C SER A 156 3.97 8.30 -7.72
N GLY A 157 2.90 8.43 -8.52
CA GLY A 157 2.61 7.53 -9.63
C GLY A 157 1.33 6.72 -9.50
N LEU A 158 1.26 5.63 -10.26
CA LEU A 158 0.05 4.89 -10.54
C LEU A 158 -0.38 3.97 -9.39
N VAL A 159 -1.65 4.06 -9.04
CA VAL A 159 -2.33 3.15 -8.11
C VAL A 159 -3.68 2.69 -8.69
N ILE A 160 -4.02 1.43 -8.41
CA ILE A 160 -5.28 0.79 -8.83
C ILE A 160 -6.32 1.00 -7.73
N GLY A 161 -7.34 1.79 -8.02
CA GLY A 161 -8.54 1.89 -7.21
C GLY A 161 -9.59 0.87 -7.68
N CYS A 162 -10.23 0.18 -6.75
CA CYS A 162 -11.26 -0.82 -7.01
C CYS A 162 -12.61 -0.28 -6.57
N LYS A 163 -13.60 -0.29 -7.45
CA LYS A 163 -14.99 0.10 -7.15
C LYS A 163 -15.77 -1.06 -6.54
N THR A 164 -15.46 -2.29 -6.95
CA THR A 164 -16.14 -3.51 -6.51
C THR A 164 -15.22 -4.41 -5.70
N LEU A 165 -15.76 -5.14 -4.72
CA LEU A 165 -15.01 -6.14 -3.97
C LEU A 165 -14.63 -7.34 -4.85
N LYS A 166 -15.42 -7.63 -5.88
CA LYS A 166 -15.12 -8.68 -6.88
C LYS A 166 -13.81 -8.34 -7.59
N PHE A 167 -13.69 -7.14 -8.15
CA PHE A 167 -12.47 -6.70 -8.82
C PHE A 167 -11.28 -6.61 -7.86
N LEU A 168 -11.49 -6.13 -6.61
CA LEU A 168 -10.43 -6.11 -5.60
C LEU A 168 -9.85 -7.50 -5.34
N ARG A 169 -10.69 -8.52 -5.24
CA ARG A 169 -10.23 -9.91 -5.04
C ARG A 169 -9.44 -10.40 -6.27
N TYR A 170 -9.98 -10.19 -7.45
CA TYR A 170 -9.37 -10.55 -8.71
C TYR A 170 -7.97 -9.95 -8.87
N ILE A 171 -7.86 -8.62 -8.81
CA ILE A 171 -6.58 -7.95 -9.01
C ILE A 171 -5.58 -8.21 -7.88
N SER A 172 -6.07 -8.41 -6.64
CA SER A 172 -5.21 -8.81 -5.52
C SER A 172 -4.62 -10.22 -5.72
N GLN A 173 -5.34 -11.13 -6.37
CA GLN A 173 -4.79 -12.43 -6.74
C GLN A 173 -3.71 -12.26 -7.80
N LYS A 174 -3.98 -11.52 -8.88
CA LYS A 174 -2.99 -11.23 -9.91
C LYS A 174 -1.71 -10.56 -9.38
N ILE A 175 -1.84 -9.67 -8.40
CA ILE A 175 -0.66 -9.08 -7.73
C ILE A 175 0.15 -10.16 -6.99
N ARG A 176 -0.50 -11.13 -6.32
CA ARG A 176 0.19 -12.23 -5.63
C ARG A 176 0.89 -13.16 -6.60
N ASP A 177 0.29 -13.37 -7.75
CA ASP A 177 0.80 -14.27 -8.82
C ASP A 177 1.83 -13.57 -9.71
N ASN A 178 2.16 -12.29 -9.40
CA ASN A 178 3.08 -11.43 -10.15
C ASN A 178 2.62 -11.14 -11.59
N GLU A 179 1.34 -11.17 -11.85
CA GLU A 179 0.72 -10.85 -13.15
C GLU A 179 0.38 -9.36 -13.31
N VAL A 180 0.65 -8.56 -12.29
CA VAL A 180 0.55 -7.09 -12.35
C VAL A 180 1.96 -6.52 -12.40
N HIS A 181 2.36 -6.03 -13.57
CA HIS A 181 3.68 -5.45 -13.77
C HIS A 181 3.69 -3.98 -13.36
N LYS A 182 4.70 -3.60 -12.62
CA LYS A 182 4.88 -2.23 -12.10
C LYS A 182 6.28 -1.77 -12.42
N LYS A 183 6.39 -0.67 -13.18
CA LYS A 183 7.65 -0.02 -13.44
C LYS A 183 7.75 1.31 -12.74
N TYR A 184 8.93 1.54 -12.20
CA TYR A 184 9.24 2.77 -11.50
C TYR A 184 10.38 3.49 -12.20
N PHE A 185 10.39 4.79 -12.05
CA PHE A 185 11.49 5.63 -12.45
C PHE A 185 12.08 6.29 -11.20
N ALA A 186 13.39 6.24 -11.06
CA ALA A 186 14.09 6.87 -9.95
C ALA A 186 15.29 7.69 -10.44
N ILE A 187 15.57 8.75 -9.70
CA ILE A 187 16.82 9.51 -9.83
C ILE A 187 17.63 9.24 -8.59
N VAL A 188 18.88 8.79 -8.75
CA VAL A 188 19.73 8.40 -7.64
C VAL A 188 21.08 9.09 -7.68
N HIS A 189 21.61 9.40 -6.50
CA HIS A 189 23.03 9.75 -6.35
C HIS A 189 23.86 8.46 -6.42
N ASN A 190 24.80 8.43 -7.36
CA ASN A 190 25.83 7.42 -7.40
C ASN A 190 27.03 7.96 -6.61
N ARG A 191 27.06 7.74 -5.31
CA ARG A 191 28.25 8.03 -4.52
C ARG A 191 29.16 6.84 -4.57
N LYS A 192 30.25 6.95 -5.31
CA LYS A 192 31.42 6.10 -5.13
C LYS A 192 31.83 6.22 -3.65
N ILE A 193 31.97 5.12 -3.05
CA ILE A 193 32.33 4.65 -1.71
C ILE A 193 33.41 5.47 -0.93
N THR A 194 33.96 6.52 -1.47
CA THR A 194 34.98 7.33 -0.81
C THR A 194 34.51 8.03 0.48
N GLU A 195 33.19 8.14 0.70
CA GLU A 195 32.64 8.80 1.90
C GLU A 195 31.96 7.83 2.89
N HIS A 196 31.80 6.55 2.53
CA HIS A 196 31.15 5.54 3.37
C HIS A 196 31.88 4.20 3.26
N PRO A 197 32.88 3.96 4.12
CA PRO A 197 33.74 2.73 4.08
C PRO A 197 32.99 1.41 4.28
N GLU A 198 31.78 1.46 4.86
CA GLU A 198 30.90 0.31 5.01
C GLU A 198 30.29 -0.21 3.71
N PHE A 199 30.26 0.58 2.65
CA PHE A 199 29.82 0.15 1.32
C PHE A 199 31.00 -0.33 0.50
N LYS A 200 31.41 -1.59 0.69
CA LYS A 200 32.46 -2.23 -0.12
C LYS A 200 32.11 -2.22 -1.60
N GLU A 201 33.10 -1.98 -2.45
CA GLU A 201 33.00 -2.02 -3.91
C GLU A 201 32.35 -3.34 -4.38
N LYS A 202 31.03 -3.33 -4.52
CA LYS A 202 30.36 -4.29 -5.38
C LYS A 202 30.54 -3.76 -6.80
N ASN A 203 31.23 -4.50 -7.66
CA ASN A 203 31.28 -4.25 -9.11
C ASN A 203 29.89 -4.43 -9.73
N LEU A 204 28.95 -3.53 -9.41
CA LEU A 204 27.67 -3.49 -10.04
C LEU A 204 27.86 -2.98 -11.47
N ASN A 205 27.59 -3.85 -12.44
CA ASN A 205 27.39 -3.40 -13.80
C ASN A 205 26.09 -2.56 -13.80
N LEU A 206 26.25 -1.24 -13.66
CA LEU A 206 25.14 -0.29 -13.50
C LEU A 206 24.24 -0.17 -14.74
N LYS A 207 24.58 -0.84 -15.85
CA LYS A 207 23.72 -0.83 -17.04
C LYS A 207 22.40 -1.57 -16.77
N ASP A 208 22.49 -2.83 -16.37
CA ASP A 208 21.34 -3.68 -16.05
C ASP A 208 21.73 -4.59 -14.88
N PHE A 209 21.02 -4.51 -13.76
CA PHE A 209 21.30 -5.35 -12.59
C PHE A 209 20.03 -5.77 -11.87
N LYS A 210 20.14 -6.89 -11.15
CA LYS A 210 19.07 -7.48 -10.36
C LYS A 210 19.48 -7.57 -8.91
N ILE A 211 18.63 -7.08 -8.02
CA ILE A 211 18.79 -7.27 -6.58
C ILE A 211 17.80 -8.34 -6.11
N LYS A 212 18.34 -9.37 -5.43
CA LYS A 212 17.57 -10.43 -4.80
C LYS A 212 18.11 -10.62 -3.39
N ASN A 213 17.33 -10.20 -2.41
CA ASN A 213 17.70 -10.22 -1.00
C ASN A 213 16.46 -10.38 -0.10
N TYR A 214 16.64 -10.22 1.19
CA TYR A 214 15.58 -10.29 2.19
C TYR A 214 15.40 -8.94 2.87
N LEU A 215 14.14 -8.59 3.12
CA LEU A 215 13.75 -7.37 3.79
C LEU A 215 13.06 -7.69 5.11
N THR A 216 13.58 -7.11 6.18
CA THR A 216 13.01 -7.23 7.53
C THR A 216 12.59 -5.86 8.02
N THR A 217 11.35 -5.72 8.48
CA THR A 217 10.88 -4.45 9.07
C THR A 217 11.28 -4.43 10.54
N MET A 218 12.17 -3.51 10.90
CA MET A 218 12.57 -3.25 12.28
C MET A 218 12.09 -1.86 12.67
N GLU A 219 11.22 -1.79 13.68
CA GLU A 219 10.61 -0.54 14.15
C GLU A 219 10.15 0.37 13.00
N ASN A 220 10.94 1.40 12.68
CA ASN A 220 10.61 2.39 11.65
C ASN A 220 11.35 2.22 10.33
N LYS A 221 12.37 1.34 10.24
CA LYS A 221 13.17 1.12 9.02
C LYS A 221 13.01 -0.31 8.50
N VAL A 222 13.34 -0.47 7.22
CA VAL A 222 13.50 -1.78 6.60
C VAL A 222 15.00 -2.04 6.47
N VAL A 223 15.43 -3.20 6.97
CA VAL A 223 16.81 -3.67 6.88
C VAL A 223 16.91 -4.67 5.75
N VAL A 224 17.99 -4.58 4.97
CA VAL A 224 18.32 -5.48 3.87
C VAL A 224 19.34 -6.49 4.33
N SER A 225 19.16 -7.77 3.96
CA SER A 225 20.10 -8.85 4.26
C SER A 225 20.18 -9.86 3.13
N GLU A 226 21.35 -10.47 2.92
CA GLU A 226 21.56 -11.51 1.89
C GLU A 226 20.92 -12.85 2.28
N LYS A 227 20.78 -13.10 3.58
CA LYS A 227 20.13 -14.29 4.14
C LYS A 227 18.94 -13.90 5.00
N PRO A 228 17.92 -14.76 5.15
CA PRO A 228 16.80 -14.45 6.03
C PRO A 228 17.29 -14.32 7.49
N ILE A 229 16.87 -13.24 8.14
CA ILE A 229 17.01 -13.07 9.59
C ILE A 229 15.83 -13.79 10.24
N LEU A 230 16.06 -14.51 11.33
CA LEU A 230 15.02 -15.28 12.05
C LEU A 230 13.78 -14.42 12.32
N GLY A 231 12.60 -14.91 11.90
CA GLY A 231 11.27 -14.42 12.20
C GLY A 231 10.52 -13.86 11.00
N GLU A 232 10.79 -12.62 10.54
CA GLU A 232 9.88 -11.91 9.63
C GLU A 232 10.50 -11.43 8.30
N SER A 233 11.61 -12.02 7.89
CA SER A 233 12.27 -11.66 6.62
C SER A 233 11.45 -12.07 5.42
N LYS A 234 11.29 -11.14 4.47
CA LYS A 234 10.54 -11.38 3.23
C LYS A 234 11.46 -11.24 2.03
N LYS A 235 11.51 -12.29 1.19
CA LYS A 235 12.24 -12.26 -0.08
C LYS A 235 11.76 -11.09 -0.93
N SER A 236 12.71 -10.40 -1.53
CA SER A 236 12.49 -9.25 -2.42
C SER A 236 13.30 -9.39 -3.71
N ILE A 237 12.70 -9.02 -4.82
CA ILE A 237 13.30 -9.09 -6.15
C ILE A 237 12.94 -7.82 -6.91
N THR A 238 13.97 -7.15 -7.45
CA THR A 238 13.83 -5.94 -8.25
C THR A 238 14.86 -5.98 -9.39
N TYR A 239 14.45 -5.59 -10.59
CA TYR A 239 15.33 -5.36 -11.72
C TYR A 239 15.54 -3.86 -11.91
N PHE A 240 16.76 -3.47 -12.22
CA PHE A 240 17.17 -2.09 -12.42
C PHE A 240 17.90 -1.97 -13.76
N LYS A 241 17.56 -0.93 -14.49
CA LYS A 241 18.19 -0.59 -15.76
C LYS A 241 18.56 0.89 -15.78
N GLN A 242 19.81 1.20 -16.06
CA GLN A 242 20.23 2.58 -16.26
C GLN A 242 19.65 3.12 -17.57
N VAL A 243 19.06 4.31 -17.53
CA VAL A 243 18.45 4.97 -18.67
C VAL A 243 19.28 6.20 -19.04
N ASN A 244 19.52 6.40 -20.34
CA ASN A 244 20.09 7.63 -20.84
C ASN A 244 18.97 8.69 -20.94
N LEU A 245 19.23 9.85 -20.36
CA LEU A 245 18.30 10.99 -20.33
C LEU A 245 17.94 11.56 -21.68
N ASP A 246 18.83 11.49 -22.65
CA ASP A 246 18.62 12.08 -23.98
C ASP A 246 17.35 11.53 -24.66
N LYS A 247 16.88 10.37 -24.17
CA LYS A 247 15.65 9.71 -24.65
C LYS A 247 14.37 10.16 -23.95
N LEU A 248 14.46 10.97 -22.89
CA LEU A 248 13.29 11.44 -22.13
C LEU A 248 12.92 12.86 -22.54
N LYS A 249 11.67 13.06 -22.95
CA LYS A 249 11.12 14.42 -23.12
C LYS A 249 11.26 15.18 -21.81
N ASN A 250 11.65 16.44 -21.85
CA ASN A 250 11.87 17.29 -20.67
C ASN A 250 13.09 16.96 -19.79
N SER A 251 14.01 16.08 -20.23
CA SER A 251 15.25 15.78 -19.51
C SER A 251 16.04 17.03 -19.13
N LYS A 252 16.08 18.04 -20.02
CA LYS A 252 16.77 19.32 -19.77
C LYS A 252 16.27 20.05 -18.52
N LYS A 253 14.97 19.97 -18.22
CA LYS A 253 14.40 20.63 -17.04
C LYS A 253 14.79 19.90 -15.74
N ILE A 254 14.83 18.56 -15.78
CA ILE A 254 15.31 17.74 -14.65
C ILE A 254 16.78 17.99 -14.41
N LEU A 255 17.60 17.96 -15.48
CA LEU A 255 19.04 18.26 -15.40
C LEU A 255 19.29 19.64 -14.78
N LYS A 256 18.57 20.66 -15.23
CA LYS A 256 18.71 22.03 -14.71
C LYS A 256 18.34 22.12 -13.21
N LEU A 257 17.37 21.32 -12.74
CA LEU A 257 17.02 21.22 -11.29
C LEU A 257 18.12 20.52 -10.50
N LEU A 258 18.88 19.62 -11.13
CA LEU A 258 19.88 18.77 -10.48
C LEU A 258 21.32 19.28 -10.69
N GLU A 259 21.58 20.11 -11.71
CA GLU A 259 22.91 20.67 -12.05
C GLU A 259 23.55 21.48 -10.92
N LYS A 260 22.74 22.04 -10.02
CA LYS A 260 23.23 22.74 -8.82
C LYS A 260 23.93 21.85 -7.80
N ASN A 261 23.72 20.51 -7.84
CA ASN A 261 24.02 19.64 -6.69
C ASN A 261 24.85 18.39 -6.92
N ASN A 262 25.25 17.97 -8.15
CA ASN A 262 26.29 16.94 -8.30
C ASN A 262 26.43 16.29 -9.69
N LYS A 263 27.67 15.97 -10.07
CA LYS A 263 28.05 15.28 -11.30
C LYS A 263 27.80 13.78 -11.34
N ASN A 264 27.25 13.18 -10.26
CA ASN A 264 27.11 11.73 -10.11
C ASN A 264 25.66 11.30 -9.94
N ILE A 265 24.80 11.67 -10.88
CA ILE A 265 23.38 11.29 -10.88
C ILE A 265 23.11 10.23 -11.94
N LEU A 266 22.37 9.19 -11.56
CA LEU A 266 21.90 8.16 -12.47
C LEU A 266 20.37 8.16 -12.52
N PHE A 267 19.87 7.72 -13.65
CA PHE A 267 18.45 7.52 -13.90
C PHE A 267 18.19 6.03 -14.06
N LEU A 268 17.25 5.52 -13.30
CA LEU A 268 16.95 4.09 -13.25
C LEU A 268 15.52 3.84 -13.67
N ASP A 269 15.33 2.97 -14.66
CA ASP A 269 14.10 2.25 -14.93
C ASP A 269 14.11 0.99 -14.06
N ILE A 270 13.03 0.76 -13.31
CA ILE A 270 12.97 -0.24 -12.26
C ILE A 270 11.74 -1.10 -12.45
N GLU A 271 11.93 -2.40 -12.58
CA GLU A 271 10.82 -3.37 -12.59
C GLU A 271 10.70 -4.05 -11.22
N LEU A 272 9.56 -3.82 -10.56
CA LEU A 272 9.29 -4.32 -9.23
C LEU A 272 8.53 -5.64 -9.27
N ILE A 273 9.21 -6.76 -9.03
CA ILE A 273 8.60 -8.09 -9.01
C ILE A 273 7.85 -8.31 -7.69
N THR A 274 8.47 -8.04 -6.57
CA THR A 274 7.83 -8.12 -5.24
C THR A 274 7.55 -6.73 -4.71
N GLY A 275 6.46 -6.53 -3.97
CA GLY A 275 6.07 -5.23 -3.41
C GLY A 275 6.19 -5.17 -1.88
N ARG A 276 7.41 -5.14 -1.32
CA ARG A 276 7.62 -5.01 0.13
C ARG A 276 7.68 -3.53 0.53
N LYS A 277 7.40 -3.26 1.80
CA LYS A 277 7.51 -1.90 2.35
C LYS A 277 8.90 -1.31 2.04
N HIS A 278 8.93 -0.11 1.47
CA HIS A 278 10.15 0.63 1.11
C HIS A 278 11.18 -0.16 0.27
N GLN A 279 10.77 -1.19 -0.46
CA GLN A 279 11.69 -2.14 -1.11
C GLN A 279 12.75 -1.45 -1.97
N ILE A 280 12.34 -0.65 -2.95
CA ILE A 280 13.27 0.05 -3.87
C ILE A 280 14.22 0.95 -3.08
N ARG A 281 13.69 1.72 -2.13
CA ARG A 281 14.44 2.66 -1.31
C ARG A 281 15.55 1.97 -0.50
N ALA A 282 15.16 0.91 0.22
CA ALA A 282 16.10 0.16 1.07
C ALA A 282 17.13 -0.61 0.25
N GLN A 283 16.73 -1.23 -0.85
CA GLN A 283 17.63 -1.97 -1.72
C GLN A 283 18.66 -1.06 -2.38
N LEU A 284 18.23 0.08 -2.95
CA LEU A 284 19.16 1.04 -3.57
C LEU A 284 20.11 1.62 -2.54
N ALA A 285 19.63 2.02 -1.37
CA ALA A 285 20.50 2.53 -0.31
C ALA A 285 21.53 1.50 0.16
N HIS A 286 21.16 0.22 0.23
CA HIS A 286 22.07 -0.88 0.55
C HIS A 286 23.21 -1.04 -0.46
N GLU A 287 22.95 -0.70 -1.74
CA GLU A 287 23.95 -0.74 -2.80
C GLU A 287 24.72 0.61 -2.95
N GLY A 288 24.53 1.56 -2.04
CA GLY A 288 25.19 2.88 -2.13
C GLY A 288 24.57 3.81 -3.17
N LEU A 289 23.39 3.47 -3.69
CA LEU A 289 22.60 4.28 -4.61
C LEU A 289 21.46 4.96 -3.85
N PHE A 290 21.56 6.26 -3.62
CA PHE A 290 20.62 6.98 -2.79
C PHE A 290 19.61 7.76 -3.65
N ILE A 291 18.32 7.47 -3.48
CA ILE A 291 17.27 8.21 -4.21
C ILE A 291 17.34 9.69 -3.81
N VAL A 292 17.33 10.57 -4.81
CA VAL A 292 17.34 12.02 -4.60
C VAL A 292 16.12 12.43 -3.79
N GLY A 293 16.34 13.16 -2.69
CA GLY A 293 15.29 13.60 -1.78
C GLY A 293 14.77 12.53 -0.81
N ASP A 294 15.39 11.36 -0.72
CA ASP A 294 15.01 10.35 0.28
C ASP A 294 15.53 10.73 1.66
N LYS A 295 14.65 11.30 2.49
CA LYS A 295 14.97 11.71 3.87
C LYS A 295 15.18 10.54 4.82
N LYS A 296 14.78 9.31 4.43
CA LYS A 296 14.80 8.14 5.31
C LYS A 296 15.96 7.20 5.06
N TYR A 297 16.27 6.93 3.81
CA TYR A 297 17.31 6.02 3.36
C TYR A 297 18.42 6.73 2.57
N GLY A 298 18.19 7.97 2.19
CA GLY A 298 19.11 8.77 1.37
C GLY A 298 20.11 9.56 2.18
N ILE A 299 20.75 10.49 1.48
CA ILE A 299 21.71 11.45 1.99
C ILE A 299 21.08 12.83 2.09
N LYS A 300 21.68 13.74 2.85
CA LYS A 300 21.29 15.16 2.85
C LYS A 300 21.75 15.83 1.55
N ASP A 301 20.87 15.87 0.57
CA ASP A 301 21.16 16.42 -0.77
C ASP A 301 20.51 17.78 -1.03
N GLY A 302 19.83 18.33 -0.04
CA GLY A 302 19.12 19.62 -0.15
C GLY A 302 17.87 19.58 -1.04
N SER A 303 17.49 18.42 -1.57
CA SER A 303 16.29 18.30 -2.39
C SER A 303 15.03 18.39 -1.56
N ASN A 304 14.10 19.25 -1.97
CA ASN A 304 12.76 19.34 -1.41
C ASN A 304 11.76 18.35 -2.05
N ARG A 305 12.22 17.59 -3.04
CA ARG A 305 11.40 16.67 -3.83
C ARG A 305 11.97 15.27 -3.80
N PHE A 306 11.10 14.27 -3.72
CA PHE A 306 11.46 12.85 -3.73
C PHE A 306 11.30 12.27 -5.14
N PHE A 307 12.38 11.70 -5.68
CA PHE A 307 12.41 11.27 -7.08
C PHE A 307 12.24 9.75 -7.23
N LEU A 308 11.09 9.24 -6.82
CA LEU A 308 10.63 7.87 -7.10
C LEU A 308 9.18 7.91 -7.56
N CYS A 309 8.91 7.40 -8.76
CA CYS A 309 7.59 7.41 -9.37
C CYS A 309 7.23 6.06 -9.97
N CYS A 310 6.07 5.50 -9.62
CA CYS A 310 5.46 4.37 -10.33
C CYS A 310 4.87 4.88 -11.65
N TYR A 311 5.65 4.86 -12.72
CA TYR A 311 5.26 5.48 -13.98
C TYR A 311 4.47 4.56 -14.92
N SER A 312 4.57 3.23 -14.73
CA SER A 312 3.86 2.27 -15.57
C SER A 312 3.25 1.16 -14.74
N LEU A 313 2.07 0.75 -15.14
CA LEU A 313 1.29 -0.31 -14.52
C LEU A 313 0.53 -1.06 -15.61
N SER A 314 0.70 -2.40 -15.68
CA SER A 314 -0.01 -3.22 -16.65
C SER A 314 -0.51 -4.52 -16.03
N PHE A 315 -1.67 -4.96 -16.49
CA PHE A 315 -2.30 -6.24 -16.17
C PHE A 315 -3.34 -6.56 -17.24
N ASP A 316 -3.52 -7.82 -17.54
CA ASP A 316 -4.37 -8.27 -18.65
C ASP A 316 -4.06 -7.50 -19.94
N ASN A 317 -5.08 -6.91 -20.56
CA ASN A 317 -4.95 -6.07 -21.75
C ASN A 317 -4.80 -4.57 -21.42
N TYR A 318 -4.75 -4.21 -20.13
CA TYR A 318 -4.59 -2.82 -19.71
C TYR A 318 -3.12 -2.45 -19.56
N ASN A 319 -2.74 -1.32 -20.14
CA ASN A 319 -1.40 -0.75 -20.02
C ASN A 319 -1.49 0.76 -19.80
N PHE A 320 -1.08 1.21 -18.61
CA PHE A 320 -1.11 2.61 -18.20
C PHE A 320 0.31 3.13 -18.04
N SER A 321 0.59 4.30 -18.60
CA SER A 321 1.89 4.94 -18.49
C SER A 321 1.74 6.46 -18.35
N ILE A 322 2.57 7.02 -17.48
CA ILE A 322 2.69 8.47 -17.24
C ILE A 322 4.16 8.92 -17.35
N ILE A 323 4.97 8.21 -18.14
CA ILE A 323 6.43 8.48 -18.18
C ILE A 323 6.74 9.93 -18.51
N ASP A 324 6.01 10.55 -19.43
CA ASP A 324 6.18 11.95 -19.82
C ASP A 324 5.79 12.94 -18.70
N LYS A 325 5.08 12.47 -17.66
CA LYS A 325 4.60 13.26 -16.52
C LYS A 325 5.19 12.79 -15.19
N ALA A 326 6.10 11.81 -15.21
CA ALA A 326 6.57 11.14 -13.99
C ALA A 326 7.14 12.09 -12.94
N PHE A 327 7.75 13.19 -13.40
CA PHE A 327 8.37 14.20 -12.53
C PHE A 327 7.97 15.64 -12.86
N PHE A 328 6.83 15.86 -13.50
CA PHE A 328 6.36 17.20 -13.91
C PHE A 328 4.96 17.53 -13.43
#